data_1ea5aced72ebe1dd3f0fe086dcd6486a
#
_entry.id   1ea5aced72ebe1dd3f0fe086dcd6486a
#
_cell.length_a   1.000
_cell.length_b   1.000
_cell.length_c   1.000
_cell.angle_alpha   90.00
_cell.angle_beta   90.00
_cell.angle_gamma   90.00
#
_symmetry.space_group_name_H-M   'P 1'
#
loop_
_entity.id
_entity.type
_entity.pdbx_description
1 polymer ?
#
loop_
_entity_poly.entity_id
_entity_poly.type
_entity_poly.pdbx_seq_one_letter_code
_entity_poly.pdbx_strand_id
1 'polypeptide(L)'
;MVEPKYPGAVERYVNMGDCYDKGALWGLREDIRNCMSGYKDCYQRAYRCLGAASEIMEDQRAALITEELSRKLAKRAHGIMSREFPHRKAQRPGQMKQRFLGAVTHRGPICLYDTALAQCDKVYDLSDSCGLAHELLIHLLAGAAAAGCDTVACPDPMAPDRLAHLLIPELSLAFLSSTAALPFPGEPYRRIRLDTAAENEVLRHSRPRLRFARKVSAALVEEAVSSLAQAKAMHDDLEAIYNPHVDFSLAERMAQDIWNDICSF
;
A
#
# COMPACT_ATOMS: atom_id res chain seq x y z
N MET A 1 0.91 -3.81 21.17
CA MET A 1 1.99 -4.54 21.89
C MET A 1 1.85 -6.00 21.50
N VAL A 2 2.90 -6.62 21.03
CA VAL A 2 2.89 -8.05 20.71
C VAL A 2 3.31 -8.77 22.00
N GLU A 3 2.42 -9.59 22.53
CA GLU A 3 2.77 -10.42 23.70
C GLU A 3 3.67 -11.56 23.25
N PRO A 4 4.80 -11.79 23.92
CA PRO A 4 5.68 -12.91 23.62
C PRO A 4 4.96 -14.23 23.90
N LYS A 5 5.07 -15.17 22.96
CA LYS A 5 4.48 -16.52 23.11
C LYS A 5 5.39 -17.48 23.87
N TYR A 6 6.70 -17.31 23.74
CA TYR A 6 7.72 -18.18 24.31
C TYR A 6 8.90 -17.37 24.89
N PRO A 7 8.63 -16.51 25.92
CA PRO A 7 9.64 -15.61 26.48
C PRO A 7 10.78 -16.44 27.11
N GLY A 8 12.02 -16.06 26.80
CA GLY A 8 13.23 -16.70 27.32
C GLY A 8 13.57 -18.04 26.68
N ALA A 9 12.69 -18.67 25.91
CA ALA A 9 12.94 -19.93 25.22
C ALA A 9 13.28 -19.74 23.73
N VAL A 10 12.45 -18.94 23.04
CA VAL A 10 12.60 -18.64 21.61
C VAL A 10 12.65 -17.13 21.36
N GLU A 11 12.10 -16.35 22.27
CA GLU A 11 11.99 -14.90 22.17
C GLU A 11 12.84 -14.23 23.24
N ARG A 12 13.65 -13.25 22.82
CA ARG A 12 14.46 -12.40 23.71
C ARG A 12 13.77 -11.03 23.85
N TYR A 13 13.57 -10.60 25.07
CA TYR A 13 13.11 -9.24 25.37
C TYR A 13 14.31 -8.28 25.40
N VAL A 14 14.19 -7.17 24.65
CA VAL A 14 15.17 -6.08 24.62
C VAL A 14 14.49 -4.79 25.02
N ASN A 15 14.94 -4.19 26.11
CA ASN A 15 14.40 -2.93 26.62
C ASN A 15 15.19 -1.74 26.09
N MET A 16 14.77 -1.15 24.97
CA MET A 16 15.37 0.08 24.43
C MET A 16 15.18 1.30 25.37
N GLY A 17 14.25 1.22 26.33
CA GLY A 17 14.04 2.27 27.32
C GLY A 17 15.20 2.51 28.27
N ASP A 18 16.18 1.57 28.32
CA ASP A 18 17.38 1.71 29.13
C ASP A 18 18.43 2.64 28.48
N CYS A 19 18.27 2.93 27.18
CA CYS A 19 19.10 3.89 26.45
C CYS A 19 18.71 5.34 26.73
N TYR A 20 17.59 5.61 27.41
CA TYR A 20 17.13 6.97 27.67
C TYR A 20 17.59 7.50 29.01
N ASP A 21 18.01 8.81 29.06
CA ASP A 21 18.14 9.57 30.29
C ASP A 21 16.74 9.95 30.82
N LYS A 22 16.20 9.07 31.64
CA LYS A 22 14.84 9.21 32.22
C LYS A 22 14.70 10.47 33.08
N GLY A 23 15.78 10.90 33.73
CA GLY A 23 15.76 12.11 34.60
C GLY A 23 15.64 13.39 33.77
N ALA A 24 16.43 13.53 32.71
CA ALA A 24 16.37 14.65 31.81
C ALA A 24 15.03 14.71 31.06
N LEU A 25 14.56 13.59 30.50
CA LEU A 25 13.28 13.52 29.79
C LEU A 25 12.08 13.82 30.68
N TRP A 26 12.15 13.49 31.98
CA TRP A 26 11.08 13.85 32.92
C TRP A 26 10.89 15.37 33.03
N GLY A 27 11.99 16.14 32.95
CA GLY A 27 11.96 17.60 32.93
C GLY A 27 11.24 18.17 31.70
N LEU A 28 11.33 17.46 30.55
CA LEU A 28 10.80 17.88 29.23
C LEU A 28 9.40 17.26 28.93
N ARG A 29 8.77 16.60 29.88
CA ARG A 29 7.54 15.83 29.67
C ARG A 29 6.38 16.62 29.08
N GLU A 30 6.24 17.89 29.37
CA GLU A 30 5.14 18.73 28.85
C GLU A 30 5.36 19.05 27.36
N ASP A 31 6.61 19.36 26.98
CA ASP A 31 6.96 19.60 25.57
C ASP A 31 6.76 18.32 24.74
N ILE A 32 7.20 17.18 25.27
CA ILE A 32 6.99 15.87 24.67
C ILE A 32 5.50 15.59 24.47
N ARG A 33 4.67 15.84 25.50
CA ARG A 33 3.20 15.63 25.41
C ARG A 33 2.55 16.53 24.36
N ASN A 34 2.96 17.79 24.31
CA ASN A 34 2.42 18.76 23.36
C ASN A 34 2.77 18.36 21.92
N CYS A 35 4.03 18.01 21.62
CA CYS A 35 4.44 17.49 20.33
C CYS A 35 3.67 16.22 19.97
N MET A 36 3.56 15.26 20.89
CA MET A 36 2.83 14.00 20.68
C MET A 36 1.34 14.21 20.41
N SER A 37 0.69 15.15 21.10
CA SER A 37 -0.71 15.49 20.86
C SER A 37 -0.88 16.11 19.48
N GLY A 38 -0.04 17.10 19.16
CA GLY A 38 -0.10 17.83 17.89
C GLY A 38 0.05 16.93 16.66
N TYR A 39 1.05 16.04 16.65
CA TYR A 39 1.22 15.16 15.48
C TYR A 39 0.09 14.13 15.37
N LYS A 40 -0.47 13.64 16.49
CA LYS A 40 -1.62 12.74 16.45
C LYS A 40 -2.86 13.41 15.85
N ASP A 41 -3.09 14.67 16.18
CA ASP A 41 -4.20 15.46 15.61
C ASP A 41 -4.03 15.65 14.10
N CYS A 42 -2.79 15.86 13.63
CA CYS A 42 -2.49 15.94 12.22
C CYS A 42 -2.74 14.61 11.51
N TYR A 43 -2.33 13.47 12.07
CA TYR A 43 -2.65 12.14 11.52
C TYR A 43 -4.15 11.88 11.46
N GLN A 44 -4.88 12.21 12.52
CA GLN A 44 -6.35 12.03 12.54
C GLN A 44 -7.03 12.85 11.44
N ARG A 45 -6.57 14.09 11.20
CA ARG A 45 -7.06 14.94 10.11
C ARG A 45 -6.77 14.30 8.76
N ALA A 46 -5.53 13.86 8.54
CA ALA A 46 -5.13 13.18 7.31
C ALA A 46 -6.01 11.95 7.05
N TYR A 47 -6.22 11.09 8.03
CA TYR A 47 -7.04 9.88 7.87
C TYR A 47 -8.51 10.19 7.57
N ARG A 48 -9.09 11.24 8.17
CA ARG A 48 -10.45 11.68 7.83
C ARG A 48 -10.55 12.16 6.38
N CYS A 49 -9.57 12.93 5.91
CA CYS A 49 -9.54 13.39 4.53
C CYS A 49 -9.37 12.22 3.55
N LEU A 50 -8.46 11.27 3.82
CA LEU A 50 -8.28 10.08 2.98
C LEU A 50 -9.52 9.18 2.97
N GLY A 51 -10.17 8.98 4.12
CA GLY A 51 -11.42 8.22 4.21
C GLY A 51 -12.53 8.87 3.37
N ALA A 52 -12.74 10.17 3.53
CA ALA A 52 -13.75 10.90 2.74
C ALA A 52 -13.45 10.86 1.23
N ALA A 53 -12.17 10.98 0.84
CA ALA A 53 -11.75 10.86 -0.56
C ALA A 53 -12.05 9.46 -1.12
N SER A 54 -11.78 8.42 -0.34
CA SER A 54 -12.06 7.03 -0.71
C SER A 54 -13.55 6.77 -0.89
N GLU A 55 -14.40 7.22 0.05
CA GLU A 55 -15.86 7.06 -0.03
C GLU A 55 -16.46 7.73 -1.28
N ILE A 56 -16.03 8.98 -1.58
CA ILE A 56 -16.49 9.69 -2.77
C ILE A 56 -16.10 8.94 -4.06
N MET A 57 -14.91 8.37 -4.11
CA MET A 57 -14.46 7.61 -5.27
C MET A 57 -15.15 6.24 -5.36
N GLU A 58 -15.46 5.60 -4.23
CA GLU A 58 -16.19 4.33 -4.22
C GLU A 58 -17.60 4.46 -4.75
N ASP A 59 -18.35 5.49 -4.33
CA ASP A 59 -19.68 5.78 -4.85
C ASP A 59 -19.68 5.92 -6.40
N GLN A 60 -18.66 6.58 -6.94
CA GLN A 60 -18.52 6.73 -8.39
C GLN A 60 -18.10 5.44 -9.10
N ARG A 61 -17.25 4.61 -8.48
CA ARG A 61 -16.89 3.30 -9.02
C ARG A 61 -18.08 2.37 -9.07
N ALA A 62 -18.86 2.30 -7.99
CA ALA A 62 -20.05 1.47 -7.90
C ALA A 62 -21.04 1.79 -9.03
N ALA A 63 -21.18 3.07 -9.39
CA ALA A 63 -22.02 3.48 -10.51
C ALA A 63 -21.50 3.06 -11.90
N LEU A 64 -20.22 2.75 -12.03
CA LEU A 64 -19.60 2.29 -13.29
C LEU A 64 -19.59 0.77 -13.44
N ILE A 65 -19.60 0.04 -12.32
CA ILE A 65 -19.52 -1.43 -12.31
C ILE A 65 -20.88 -2.01 -12.65
N THR A 66 -21.10 -2.24 -13.95
CA THR A 66 -22.26 -2.94 -14.47
C THR A 66 -21.94 -4.43 -14.62
N GLU A 67 -22.98 -5.27 -14.69
CA GLU A 67 -22.81 -6.70 -14.96
C GLU A 67 -22.06 -6.96 -16.28
N GLU A 68 -22.33 -6.14 -17.28
CA GLU A 68 -21.66 -6.19 -18.58
C GLU A 68 -20.15 -5.86 -18.46
N LEU A 69 -19.79 -4.83 -17.67
CA LEU A 69 -18.40 -4.49 -17.40
C LEU A 69 -17.69 -5.63 -16.70
N SER A 70 -18.28 -6.18 -15.63
CA SER A 70 -17.71 -7.29 -14.86
C SER A 70 -17.46 -8.49 -15.75
N ARG A 71 -18.43 -8.84 -16.62
CA ARG A 71 -18.30 -9.92 -17.60
C ARG A 71 -17.17 -9.66 -18.61
N LYS A 72 -17.01 -8.44 -19.11
CA LYS A 72 -15.92 -8.06 -20.04
C LYS A 72 -14.54 -8.19 -19.36
N LEU A 73 -14.41 -7.74 -18.12
CA LEU A 73 -13.17 -7.83 -17.37
C LEU A 73 -12.82 -9.27 -16.99
N ALA A 74 -13.80 -10.06 -16.56
CA ALA A 74 -13.62 -11.49 -16.33
C ALA A 74 -13.16 -12.24 -17.59
N LYS A 75 -13.78 -11.99 -18.76
CA LYS A 75 -13.35 -12.54 -20.05
C LYS A 75 -11.92 -12.14 -20.40
N ARG A 76 -11.55 -10.88 -20.15
CA ARG A 76 -10.17 -10.39 -20.37
C ARG A 76 -9.17 -11.09 -19.46
N ALA A 77 -9.50 -11.23 -18.16
CA ALA A 77 -8.69 -11.99 -17.22
C ALA A 77 -8.49 -13.43 -17.67
N HIS A 78 -9.57 -14.10 -18.10
CA HIS A 78 -9.49 -15.48 -18.61
C HIS A 78 -8.56 -15.61 -19.83
N GLY A 79 -8.63 -14.66 -20.76
CA GLY A 79 -7.72 -14.62 -21.91
C GLY A 79 -6.26 -14.35 -21.53
N ILE A 80 -5.98 -13.63 -20.44
CA ILE A 80 -4.63 -13.46 -19.89
C ILE A 80 -4.16 -14.77 -19.25
N MET A 81 -4.97 -15.36 -18.38
CA MET A 81 -4.65 -16.62 -17.71
C MET A 81 -4.32 -17.73 -18.70
N SER A 82 -5.11 -17.86 -19.77
CA SER A 82 -4.86 -18.85 -20.82
C SER A 82 -3.52 -18.70 -21.55
N ARG A 83 -2.92 -17.51 -21.54
CA ARG A 83 -1.61 -17.27 -22.19
C ARG A 83 -0.45 -17.35 -21.21
N GLU A 84 -0.67 -16.93 -19.98
CA GLU A 84 0.42 -16.65 -19.05
C GLU A 84 0.54 -17.68 -17.95
N PHE A 85 -0.55 -18.37 -17.59
CA PHE A 85 -0.54 -19.28 -16.47
C PHE A 85 -0.30 -20.72 -16.91
N PRO A 86 0.30 -21.55 -16.04
CA PRO A 86 0.51 -22.97 -16.34
C PRO A 86 -0.80 -23.70 -16.62
N HIS A 87 -0.83 -24.51 -17.68
CA HIS A 87 -1.99 -25.35 -18.03
C HIS A 87 -2.05 -26.69 -17.27
N ARG A 88 -1.08 -26.93 -16.39
CA ARG A 88 -1.05 -28.16 -15.58
C ARG A 88 -1.91 -28.03 -14.34
N LYS A 89 -2.51 -29.15 -13.89
CA LYS A 89 -3.23 -29.21 -12.63
C LYS A 89 -2.24 -29.01 -11.47
N ALA A 90 -2.49 -28.02 -10.62
CA ALA A 90 -1.68 -27.77 -9.44
C ALA A 90 -1.89 -28.89 -8.40
N GLN A 91 -0.83 -29.23 -7.68
CA GLN A 91 -0.90 -30.17 -6.55
C GLN A 91 -1.45 -29.52 -5.28
N ARG A 92 -1.20 -28.21 -5.12
CA ARG A 92 -1.72 -27.37 -4.04
C ARG A 92 -2.16 -26.02 -4.61
N PRO A 93 -3.11 -25.33 -3.99
CA PRO A 93 -3.38 -23.94 -4.34
C PRO A 93 -2.18 -23.06 -3.99
N GLY A 94 -1.97 -22.02 -4.80
CA GLY A 94 -0.96 -20.99 -4.51
C GLY A 94 -1.31 -20.21 -3.26
N GLN A 95 -0.29 -19.76 -2.54
CA GLN A 95 -0.43 -18.93 -1.35
C GLN A 95 -0.46 -17.45 -1.72
N MET A 96 -1.26 -16.66 -1.01
CA MET A 96 -1.32 -15.23 -1.17
C MET A 96 -0.64 -14.53 0.01
N LYS A 97 0.27 -13.60 -0.30
CA LYS A 97 0.82 -12.64 0.66
C LYS A 97 0.29 -11.26 0.32
N GLN A 98 -0.12 -10.49 1.33
CA GLN A 98 -0.51 -9.09 1.13
C GLN A 98 0.67 -8.16 1.47
N ARG A 99 0.92 -7.17 0.59
CA ARG A 99 1.90 -6.10 0.79
C ARG A 99 1.40 -4.83 0.11
N PHE A 100 1.60 -3.68 0.74
CA PHE A 100 1.37 -2.40 0.06
C PHE A 100 2.56 -2.10 -0.86
N LEU A 101 2.25 -1.73 -2.10
CA LEU A 101 3.23 -1.23 -3.07
C LEU A 101 3.20 0.30 -3.15
N GLY A 102 2.10 0.91 -2.75
CA GLY A 102 1.91 2.34 -2.71
C GLY A 102 1.49 2.85 -1.34
N ALA A 103 1.59 4.15 -1.16
CA ALA A 103 1.15 4.87 0.03
C ALA A 103 0.79 6.32 -0.29
N VAL A 104 0.00 6.96 0.57
CA VAL A 104 -0.11 8.41 0.63
C VAL A 104 0.84 8.91 1.71
N THR A 105 1.81 9.74 1.34
CA THR A 105 2.88 10.24 2.23
C THR A 105 2.81 11.75 2.36
N HIS A 106 3.67 12.31 3.22
CA HIS A 106 3.87 13.76 3.33
C HIS A 106 4.40 14.42 2.04
N ARG A 107 4.85 13.64 1.07
CA ARG A 107 5.30 14.08 -0.26
C ARG A 107 4.27 13.85 -1.35
N GLY A 108 3.10 13.34 -0.99
CA GLY A 108 2.05 12.95 -1.92
C GLY A 108 1.89 11.43 -2.05
N PRO A 109 1.00 10.99 -2.94
CA PRO A 109 0.86 9.58 -3.29
C PRO A 109 2.13 9.06 -3.97
N ILE A 110 2.57 7.87 -3.58
CA ILE A 110 3.70 7.17 -4.18
C ILE A 110 3.34 5.74 -4.54
N CYS A 111 4.04 5.19 -5.52
CA CYS A 111 4.03 3.75 -5.83
C CYS A 111 5.46 3.29 -6.10
N LEU A 112 5.89 2.24 -5.41
CA LEU A 112 7.24 1.70 -5.48
C LEU A 112 7.35 0.67 -6.61
N TYR A 113 7.12 1.09 -7.84
CA TYR A 113 7.17 0.22 -9.02
C TYR A 113 8.48 -0.54 -9.16
N ASP A 114 9.61 0.06 -8.78
CA ASP A 114 10.93 -0.58 -8.83
C ASP A 114 11.00 -1.85 -7.98
N THR A 115 10.28 -1.91 -6.86
CA THR A 115 10.18 -3.11 -6.02
C THR A 115 9.47 -4.26 -6.77
N ALA A 116 8.47 -3.95 -7.58
CA ALA A 116 7.78 -4.94 -8.41
C ALA A 116 8.66 -5.36 -9.60
N LEU A 117 9.36 -4.42 -10.23
CA LEU A 117 10.29 -4.67 -11.34
C LEU A 117 11.48 -5.52 -10.92
N ALA A 118 11.93 -5.43 -9.67
CA ALA A 118 12.99 -6.29 -9.13
C ALA A 118 12.57 -7.77 -8.97
N GLN A 119 11.26 -8.06 -9.03
CA GLN A 119 10.70 -9.41 -8.86
C GLN A 119 10.08 -9.98 -10.13
N CYS A 120 9.70 -9.12 -11.09
CA CYS A 120 8.93 -9.51 -12.27
C CYS A 120 9.39 -8.73 -13.49
N ASP A 121 9.84 -9.43 -14.53
CA ASP A 121 10.30 -8.81 -15.79
C ASP A 121 9.13 -8.47 -16.73
N LYS A 122 8.06 -9.25 -16.67
CA LYS A 122 6.92 -9.14 -17.59
C LYS A 122 5.78 -8.38 -16.95
N VAL A 123 5.65 -7.10 -17.30
CA VAL A 123 4.69 -6.19 -16.70
C VAL A 123 3.50 -5.91 -17.60
N TYR A 124 2.30 -6.13 -17.08
CA TYR A 124 1.05 -5.61 -17.62
C TYR A 124 0.71 -4.30 -16.91
N ASP A 125 0.78 -3.19 -17.64
CA ASP A 125 0.35 -1.88 -17.15
C ASP A 125 -1.17 -1.76 -17.32
N LEU A 126 -1.88 -1.68 -16.21
CA LEU A 126 -3.33 -1.47 -16.14
C LEU A 126 -3.60 0.04 -16.03
N SER A 127 -3.75 0.70 -17.19
CA SER A 127 -4.11 2.13 -17.21
C SER A 127 -5.55 2.30 -16.74
N ASP A 128 -5.71 2.84 -15.54
CA ASP A 128 -6.97 2.85 -14.79
C ASP A 128 -7.27 4.22 -14.19
N SER A 129 -8.09 4.99 -14.87
CA SER A 129 -8.53 6.30 -14.36
C SER A 129 -9.82 6.23 -13.55
N CYS A 130 -10.48 5.08 -13.53
CA CYS A 130 -11.79 4.88 -12.90
C CYS A 130 -11.75 3.94 -11.67
N GLY A 131 -10.61 3.37 -11.32
CA GLY A 131 -10.46 2.45 -10.20
C GLY A 131 -11.04 1.06 -10.49
N LEU A 132 -10.95 0.57 -11.73
CA LEU A 132 -11.51 -0.70 -12.19
C LEU A 132 -10.51 -1.87 -12.10
N ALA A 133 -9.25 -1.61 -11.71
CA ALA A 133 -8.21 -2.64 -11.67
C ALA A 133 -8.59 -3.82 -10.80
N HIS A 134 -9.22 -3.57 -9.65
CA HIS A 134 -9.70 -4.61 -8.75
C HIS A 134 -10.55 -5.67 -9.46
N GLU A 135 -11.50 -5.24 -10.31
CA GLU A 135 -12.43 -6.12 -11.01
C GLU A 135 -11.74 -7.09 -11.97
N LEU A 136 -10.57 -6.72 -12.49
CA LEU A 136 -9.72 -7.61 -13.28
C LEU A 136 -8.82 -8.47 -12.38
N LEU A 137 -8.21 -7.86 -11.37
CA LEU A 137 -7.20 -8.48 -10.53
C LEU A 137 -7.73 -9.61 -9.65
N ILE A 138 -8.98 -9.53 -9.16
CA ILE A 138 -9.59 -10.62 -8.38
C ILE A 138 -9.69 -11.92 -9.18
N HIS A 139 -9.99 -11.84 -10.48
CA HIS A 139 -10.02 -13.01 -11.35
C HIS A 139 -8.64 -13.59 -11.61
N LEU A 140 -7.64 -12.73 -11.81
CA LEU A 140 -6.26 -13.14 -12.00
C LEU A 140 -5.68 -13.77 -10.72
N LEU A 141 -5.99 -13.21 -9.56
CA LEU A 141 -5.60 -13.75 -8.26
C LEU A 141 -6.18 -15.14 -8.03
N ALA A 142 -7.50 -15.31 -8.27
CA ALA A 142 -8.17 -16.59 -8.15
C ALA A 142 -7.58 -17.63 -9.13
N GLY A 143 -7.28 -17.20 -10.36
CA GLY A 143 -6.66 -18.06 -11.38
C GLY A 143 -5.24 -18.46 -11.01
N ALA A 144 -4.43 -17.56 -10.47
CA ALA A 144 -3.06 -17.86 -10.01
C ALA A 144 -3.09 -18.87 -8.85
N ALA A 145 -3.97 -18.67 -7.88
CA ALA A 145 -4.16 -19.61 -6.77
C ALA A 145 -4.57 -21.00 -7.27
N ALA A 146 -5.52 -21.08 -8.22
CA ALA A 146 -5.93 -22.34 -8.84
C ALA A 146 -4.82 -23.01 -9.65
N ALA A 147 -3.94 -22.23 -10.28
CA ALA A 147 -2.77 -22.72 -11.00
C ALA A 147 -1.60 -23.11 -10.07
N GLY A 148 -1.73 -22.92 -8.75
CA GLY A 148 -0.74 -23.26 -7.74
C GLY A 148 0.42 -22.24 -7.65
N CYS A 149 0.26 -21.04 -8.21
CA CYS A 149 1.26 -19.98 -8.17
C CYS A 149 1.10 -19.13 -6.91
N ASP A 150 2.18 -18.95 -6.17
CA ASP A 150 2.21 -18.03 -5.04
C ASP A 150 2.15 -16.58 -5.55
N THR A 151 1.43 -15.72 -4.82
CA THR A 151 1.15 -14.35 -5.25
C THR A 151 1.46 -13.33 -4.18
N VAL A 152 1.81 -12.12 -4.63
CA VAL A 152 1.81 -10.91 -3.79
C VAL A 152 0.68 -10.01 -4.25
N ALA A 153 -0.38 -9.97 -3.45
CA ALA A 153 -1.55 -9.12 -3.67
C ALA A 153 -1.30 -7.76 -3.02
N CYS A 154 -1.38 -6.69 -3.81
CA CYS A 154 -1.12 -5.35 -3.33
C CYS A 154 -2.42 -4.54 -3.27
N PRO A 155 -2.96 -4.29 -2.06
CA PRO A 155 -4.14 -3.47 -1.89
C PRO A 155 -3.91 -2.00 -2.29
N ASP A 156 -5.01 -1.33 -2.62
CA ASP A 156 -5.03 0.13 -2.74
C ASP A 156 -4.87 0.75 -1.34
N PRO A 157 -3.88 1.62 -1.11
CA PRO A 157 -3.67 2.22 0.21
C PRO A 157 -4.84 3.07 0.73
N MET A 158 -5.70 3.57 -0.16
CA MET A 158 -6.90 4.33 0.23
C MET A 158 -8.16 3.45 0.34
N ALA A 159 -8.14 2.25 -0.22
CA ALA A 159 -9.24 1.29 -0.19
C ALA A 159 -8.68 -0.14 -0.01
N PRO A 160 -8.24 -0.53 1.19
CA PRO A 160 -7.49 -1.78 1.43
C PRO A 160 -8.24 -3.07 1.08
N ASP A 161 -9.55 -3.00 0.96
CA ASP A 161 -10.39 -4.12 0.49
C ASP A 161 -10.32 -4.33 -1.02
N ARG A 162 -9.65 -3.43 -1.75
CA ARG A 162 -9.50 -3.47 -3.20
C ARG A 162 -8.05 -3.67 -3.59
N LEU A 163 -7.82 -4.49 -4.61
CA LEU A 163 -6.48 -4.69 -5.17
C LEU A 163 -6.14 -3.57 -6.15
N ALA A 164 -4.93 -3.03 -6.01
CA ALA A 164 -4.32 -2.12 -6.98
C ALA A 164 -3.31 -2.84 -7.88
N HIS A 165 -2.55 -3.79 -7.33
CA HIS A 165 -1.53 -4.53 -8.08
C HIS A 165 -1.52 -6.02 -7.68
N LEU A 166 -0.98 -6.85 -8.57
CA LEU A 166 -0.79 -8.28 -8.35
C LEU A 166 0.54 -8.72 -8.96
N LEU A 167 1.40 -9.36 -8.16
CA LEU A 167 2.65 -9.96 -8.60
C LEU A 167 2.57 -11.47 -8.48
N ILE A 168 3.14 -12.17 -9.47
CA ILE A 168 3.30 -13.62 -9.51
C ILE A 168 4.78 -13.90 -9.80
N PRO A 169 5.66 -13.82 -8.79
CA PRO A 169 7.12 -13.89 -8.99
C PRO A 169 7.57 -15.18 -9.67
N GLU A 170 6.93 -16.33 -9.38
CA GLU A 170 7.25 -17.61 -10.01
C GLU A 170 7.09 -17.59 -11.54
N LEU A 171 6.23 -16.72 -12.07
CA LEU A 171 6.02 -16.52 -13.51
C LEU A 171 6.73 -15.29 -14.04
N SER A 172 7.52 -14.60 -13.20
CA SER A 172 8.11 -13.28 -13.51
C SER A 172 7.09 -12.27 -14.05
N LEU A 173 5.86 -12.29 -13.52
CA LEU A 173 4.68 -11.61 -14.06
C LEU A 173 4.09 -10.62 -13.03
N ALA A 174 3.89 -9.38 -13.45
CA ALA A 174 3.23 -8.35 -12.66
C ALA A 174 2.08 -7.67 -13.41
N PHE A 175 1.01 -7.38 -12.68
CA PHE A 175 -0.12 -6.55 -13.12
C PHE A 175 -0.14 -5.31 -12.23
N LEU A 176 0.25 -4.17 -12.80
CA LEU A 176 0.45 -2.93 -12.07
C LEU A 176 -0.55 -1.88 -12.56
N SER A 177 -1.39 -1.34 -11.68
CA SER A 177 -2.26 -0.24 -12.06
C SER A 177 -1.48 1.07 -12.12
N SER A 178 -1.82 1.90 -13.10
CA SER A 178 -1.27 3.22 -13.27
C SER A 178 -2.37 4.24 -13.54
N THR A 179 -2.12 5.48 -13.14
CA THR A 179 -3.01 6.63 -13.35
C THR A 179 -2.22 7.78 -13.95
N ALA A 180 -2.90 8.85 -14.34
CA ALA A 180 -2.22 10.07 -14.79
C ALA A 180 -1.36 10.71 -13.70
N ALA A 181 -1.75 10.57 -12.42
CA ALA A 181 -0.99 11.08 -11.27
C ALA A 181 0.18 10.16 -10.87
N LEU A 182 0.06 8.87 -11.11
CA LEU A 182 1.07 7.85 -10.83
C LEU A 182 1.26 6.98 -12.09
N PRO A 183 1.92 7.49 -13.11
CA PRO A 183 2.17 6.75 -14.35
C PRO A 183 3.18 5.63 -14.12
N PHE A 184 3.03 4.52 -14.84
CA PHE A 184 4.05 3.48 -14.86
C PHE A 184 5.33 4.03 -15.52
N PRO A 185 6.51 3.93 -14.88
CA PRO A 185 7.71 4.65 -15.30
C PRO A 185 8.47 3.99 -16.46
N GLY A 186 8.12 2.75 -16.83
CA GLY A 186 8.86 1.97 -17.83
C GLY A 186 8.05 1.65 -19.07
N GLU A 187 8.64 0.81 -19.94
CA GLU A 187 7.94 0.20 -21.07
C GLU A 187 7.31 -1.12 -20.60
N PRO A 188 5.95 -1.20 -20.53
CA PRO A 188 5.30 -2.43 -20.14
C PRO A 188 5.33 -3.46 -21.29
N TYR A 189 5.35 -4.75 -20.94
CA TYR A 189 5.11 -5.81 -21.93
C TYR A 189 3.77 -5.58 -22.66
N ARG A 190 2.75 -5.14 -21.93
CA ARG A 190 1.45 -4.79 -22.49
C ARG A 190 0.72 -3.74 -21.65
N ARG A 191 0.16 -2.73 -22.31
CA ARG A 191 -0.73 -1.78 -21.68
C ARG A 191 -2.19 -2.15 -21.90
N ILE A 192 -2.98 -2.19 -20.83
CA ILE A 192 -4.42 -2.48 -20.82
C ILE A 192 -5.15 -1.26 -20.33
N ARG A 193 -5.91 -0.61 -21.22
CA ARG A 193 -6.78 0.52 -20.82
C ARG A 193 -8.07 -0.05 -20.24
N LEU A 194 -8.27 0.06 -18.94
CA LEU A 194 -9.46 -0.48 -18.26
C LEU A 194 -10.69 0.36 -18.52
N ASP A 195 -10.54 1.67 -18.61
CA ASP A 195 -11.65 2.60 -18.88
C ASP A 195 -12.38 2.29 -20.20
N THR A 196 -11.68 1.70 -21.18
CA THR A 196 -12.31 1.32 -22.46
C THR A 196 -13.24 0.10 -22.36
N ALA A 197 -13.24 -0.59 -21.24
CA ALA A 197 -14.13 -1.73 -21.00
C ALA A 197 -15.53 -1.27 -20.55
N ALA A 198 -15.62 -0.10 -19.91
CA ALA A 198 -16.89 0.49 -19.49
C ALA A 198 -17.71 0.95 -20.70
N GLU A 199 -19.02 0.86 -20.58
CA GLU A 199 -19.92 1.26 -21.64
C GLU A 199 -19.87 2.78 -21.88
N ASN A 200 -19.75 3.19 -23.14
CA ASN A 200 -19.65 4.60 -23.51
C ASN A 200 -20.82 5.43 -23.01
N GLU A 201 -22.02 4.85 -22.96
CA GLU A 201 -23.22 5.52 -22.49
C GLU A 201 -23.16 5.76 -20.98
N VAL A 202 -22.82 4.75 -20.19
CA VAL A 202 -22.63 4.85 -18.73
C VAL A 202 -21.54 5.87 -18.40
N LEU A 203 -20.40 5.79 -19.08
CA LEU A 203 -19.31 6.76 -18.92
C LEU A 203 -19.76 8.19 -19.27
N ARG A 204 -20.52 8.38 -20.35
CA ARG A 204 -21.00 9.69 -20.77
C ARG A 204 -21.93 10.33 -19.74
N HIS A 205 -22.86 9.56 -19.20
CA HIS A 205 -23.77 10.03 -18.14
C HIS A 205 -23.04 10.30 -16.82
N SER A 206 -22.05 9.50 -16.48
CA SER A 206 -21.29 9.63 -15.23
C SER A 206 -20.19 10.70 -15.29
N ARG A 207 -19.79 11.19 -16.47
CA ARG A 207 -18.66 12.14 -16.63
C ARG A 207 -18.71 13.37 -15.73
N PRO A 208 -19.84 14.08 -15.56
CA PRO A 208 -19.89 15.27 -14.69
C PRO A 208 -19.60 14.90 -13.23
N ARG A 209 -20.22 13.81 -12.75
CA ARG A 209 -20.03 13.30 -11.39
C ARG A 209 -18.60 12.79 -11.17
N LEU A 210 -18.04 12.06 -12.12
CA LEU A 210 -16.64 11.61 -12.08
C LEU A 210 -15.66 12.78 -12.01
N ARG A 211 -15.89 13.85 -12.78
CA ARG A 211 -15.06 15.07 -12.72
C ARG A 211 -15.15 15.74 -11.34
N PHE A 212 -16.36 15.86 -10.81
CA PHE A 212 -16.59 16.42 -9.48
C PHE A 212 -15.89 15.56 -8.42
N ALA A 213 -16.14 14.25 -8.39
CA ALA A 213 -15.56 13.32 -7.45
C ALA A 213 -14.03 13.35 -7.46
N ARG A 214 -13.41 13.33 -8.65
CA ARG A 214 -11.95 13.44 -8.80
C ARG A 214 -11.42 14.77 -8.27
N LYS A 215 -12.10 15.90 -8.55
CA LYS A 215 -11.68 17.20 -8.05
C LYS A 215 -11.74 17.29 -6.54
N VAL A 216 -12.84 16.81 -5.93
CA VAL A 216 -13.00 16.81 -4.46
C VAL A 216 -12.04 15.84 -3.81
N SER A 217 -11.92 14.62 -4.34
CA SER A 217 -10.97 13.62 -3.83
C SER A 217 -9.52 14.12 -3.91
N ALA A 218 -9.12 14.78 -5.01
CA ALA A 218 -7.80 15.37 -5.14
C ALA A 218 -7.54 16.45 -4.07
N ALA A 219 -8.49 17.35 -3.84
CA ALA A 219 -8.36 18.38 -2.80
C ALA A 219 -8.27 17.77 -1.39
N LEU A 220 -9.04 16.72 -1.10
CA LEU A 220 -8.96 15.99 0.17
C LEU A 220 -7.61 15.28 0.35
N VAL A 221 -7.07 14.70 -0.72
CA VAL A 221 -5.73 14.08 -0.69
C VAL A 221 -4.65 15.14 -0.49
N GLU A 222 -4.75 16.31 -1.12
CA GLU A 222 -3.82 17.43 -0.91
C GLU A 222 -3.84 17.90 0.55
N GLU A 223 -5.03 18.04 1.16
CA GLU A 223 -5.15 18.39 2.58
C GLU A 223 -4.57 17.29 3.49
N ALA A 224 -4.78 16.02 3.15
CA ALA A 224 -4.18 14.91 3.88
C ALA A 224 -2.64 14.94 3.80
N VAL A 225 -2.08 15.20 2.63
CA VAL A 225 -0.62 15.35 2.41
C VAL A 225 -0.07 16.52 3.22
N SER A 226 -0.76 17.67 3.23
CA SER A 226 -0.39 18.84 4.06
C SER A 226 -0.41 18.49 5.55
N SER A 227 -1.45 17.79 6.01
CA SER A 227 -1.54 17.33 7.40
C SER A 227 -0.44 16.33 7.76
N LEU A 228 -0.08 15.42 6.85
CA LEU A 228 1.04 14.50 7.04
C LEU A 228 2.39 15.22 7.07
N ALA A 229 2.55 16.28 6.29
CA ALA A 229 3.77 17.12 6.32
C ALA A 229 3.90 17.85 7.66
N GLN A 230 2.81 18.38 8.20
CA GLN A 230 2.78 18.97 9.54
C GLN A 230 3.11 17.93 10.62
N ALA A 231 2.51 16.73 10.54
CA ALA A 231 2.81 15.63 11.45
C ALA A 231 4.30 15.25 11.42
N LYS A 232 4.90 15.20 10.22
CA LYS A 232 6.34 14.92 10.05
C LYS A 232 7.20 15.99 10.72
N ALA A 233 6.89 17.27 10.52
CA ALA A 233 7.64 18.37 11.15
C ALA A 233 7.57 18.29 12.69
N MET A 234 6.39 18.07 13.25
CA MET A 234 6.22 17.88 14.71
C MET A 234 6.93 16.63 15.24
N HIS A 235 7.00 15.58 14.43
CA HIS A 235 7.76 14.38 14.79
C HIS A 235 9.26 14.65 14.80
N ASP A 236 9.78 15.46 13.85
CA ASP A 236 11.18 15.88 13.83
C ASP A 236 11.52 16.75 15.06
N ASP A 237 10.60 17.63 15.47
CA ASP A 237 10.75 18.40 16.72
C ASP A 237 10.80 17.45 17.94
N LEU A 238 9.96 16.44 17.96
CA LEU A 238 9.96 15.43 19.03
C LEU A 238 11.28 14.63 19.06
N GLU A 239 11.81 14.22 17.91
CA GLU A 239 13.12 13.58 17.80
C GLU A 239 14.25 14.51 18.30
N ALA A 240 14.19 15.80 17.98
CA ALA A 240 15.14 16.79 18.47
C ALA A 240 15.12 16.94 19.99
N ILE A 241 13.97 16.73 20.66
CA ILE A 241 13.86 16.69 22.11
C ILE A 241 14.49 15.41 22.67
N TYR A 242 14.26 14.24 22.05
CA TYR A 242 14.73 12.96 22.56
C TYR A 242 16.21 12.69 22.30
N ASN A 243 16.72 12.99 21.10
CA ASN A 243 18.05 12.60 20.63
C ASN A 243 19.21 13.01 21.55
N PRO A 244 19.21 14.19 22.19
CA PRO A 244 20.27 14.57 23.15
C PRO A 244 20.27 13.72 24.43
N HIS A 245 19.22 12.99 24.70
CA HIS A 245 18.99 12.20 25.91
C HIS A 245 18.93 10.68 25.62
N VAL A 246 19.51 10.25 24.50
CA VAL A 246 19.62 8.84 24.10
C VAL A 246 21.10 8.43 24.10
N ASP A 247 21.43 7.35 24.83
CA ASP A 247 22.75 6.70 24.70
C ASP A 247 22.75 5.78 23.46
N PHE A 248 23.10 6.35 22.31
CA PHE A 248 23.22 5.59 21.06
C PHE A 248 24.33 4.54 21.12
N SER A 249 25.39 4.75 21.93
CA SER A 249 26.47 3.77 22.10
C SER A 249 25.96 2.51 22.83
N LEU A 250 25.06 2.68 23.79
CA LEU A 250 24.40 1.56 24.44
C LEU A 250 23.47 0.81 23.46
N ALA A 251 22.69 1.55 22.67
CA ALA A 251 21.82 0.98 21.64
C ALA A 251 22.61 0.15 20.62
N GLU A 252 23.77 0.66 20.16
CA GLU A 252 24.65 -0.05 19.24
C GLU A 252 25.24 -1.34 19.86
N ARG A 253 25.69 -1.29 21.11
CA ARG A 253 26.14 -2.50 21.82
C ARG A 253 25.02 -3.54 21.93
N MET A 254 23.81 -3.12 22.30
CA MET A 254 22.65 -4.02 22.36
C MET A 254 22.34 -4.67 21.01
N ALA A 255 22.42 -3.90 19.93
CA ALA A 255 22.22 -4.41 18.57
C ALA A 255 23.30 -5.42 18.18
N GLN A 256 24.58 -5.15 18.51
CA GLN A 256 25.69 -6.06 18.25
C GLN A 256 25.55 -7.38 19.03
N ASP A 257 25.12 -7.32 20.30
CA ASP A 257 24.87 -8.51 21.10
C ASP A 257 23.77 -9.38 20.52
N ILE A 258 22.68 -8.76 20.04
CA ILE A 258 21.58 -9.47 19.35
C ILE A 258 22.09 -10.12 18.07
N TRP A 259 22.88 -9.38 17.29
CA TRP A 259 23.46 -9.89 16.04
C TRP A 259 24.35 -11.09 16.29
N ASN A 260 25.22 -11.02 17.29
CA ASN A 260 26.11 -12.13 17.67
C ASN A 260 25.30 -13.36 18.10
N ASP A 261 24.24 -13.17 18.88
CA ASP A 261 23.33 -14.27 19.27
C ASP A 261 22.70 -14.93 18.04
N ILE A 262 22.16 -14.14 17.09
CA ILE A 262 21.56 -14.67 15.85
C ILE A 262 22.57 -15.46 15.02
N CYS A 263 23.81 -14.98 14.91
CA CYS A 263 24.86 -15.64 14.14
C CYS A 263 25.44 -16.88 14.85
N SER A 264 25.15 -17.09 16.12
CA SER A 264 25.62 -18.25 16.89
C SER A 264 24.69 -19.46 16.83
N PHE A 265 23.51 -19.29 16.23
CA PHE A 265 22.53 -20.35 15.92
C PHE A 265 22.74 -20.91 14.51
#